data_f20010a4d1bd0012114842f7ad42d8b5
#
_entry.id   f20010a4d1bd0012114842f7ad42d8b5
#
_cell.length_a   1.000
_cell.length_b   1.000
_cell.length_c   1.000
_cell.angle_alpha   90.00
_cell.angle_beta   90.00
_cell.angle_gamma   90.00
#
_symmetry.space_group_name_H-M   'P 1'
#
loop_
_entity.id
_entity.type
_entity.pdbx_description
1 polymer ?
#
loop_
_entity_poly.entity_id
_entity_poly.type
_entity_poly.pdbx_seq_one_letter_code
_entity_poly.pdbx_strand_id
1 'polypeptide(L)' 'MGNYEIKDGSIFVSVNPKIYPLDVIFSAAYVFTDKNYIVLDGNPEEEIIVEIKQKENTDDMEKLAMEFNNELVNYSS' A
#
# COMPACT_ATOMS: atom_id res chain seq x y z
N MET A 1 -9.99 0.92 -8.67
CA MET A 1 -8.93 1.22 -7.74
C MET A 1 -9.30 0.79 -6.33
N GLY A 2 -8.34 0.30 -5.56
CA GLY A 2 -8.60 -0.12 -4.19
C GLY A 2 -9.00 1.03 -3.29
N ASN A 3 -9.57 0.70 -2.15
CA ASN A 3 -9.97 1.68 -1.16
C ASN A 3 -8.75 2.19 -0.42
N TYR A 4 -8.62 3.50 -0.31
CA TYR A 4 -7.58 4.08 0.50
C TYR A 4 -8.09 5.30 1.27
N GLU A 5 -7.39 5.63 2.33
CA GLU A 5 -7.72 6.75 3.19
C GLU A 5 -6.43 7.45 3.60
N ILE A 6 -6.45 8.77 3.58
CA ILE A 6 -5.31 9.57 4.03
C ILE A 6 -5.68 10.15 5.38
N LYS A 7 -4.86 9.87 6.37
CA LYS A 7 -5.12 10.30 7.74
C LYS A 7 -3.81 10.47 8.50
N ASP A 8 -3.66 11.61 9.17
CA ASP A 8 -2.52 11.91 10.04
C ASP A 8 -1.16 11.70 9.36
N GLY A 9 -1.07 12.08 8.08
CA GLY A 9 0.18 11.99 7.33
C GLY A 9 0.52 10.59 6.83
N SER A 10 -0.42 9.65 6.95
CA SER A 10 -0.26 8.30 6.45
C SER A 10 -1.34 7.97 5.44
N ILE A 11 -1.03 7.03 4.56
CA ILE A 11 -2.02 6.45 3.64
C ILE A 11 -2.32 5.05 4.15
N PHE A 12 -3.60 4.74 4.28
CA PHE A 12 -4.06 3.40 4.65
C PHE A 12 -4.76 2.81 3.43
N VAL A 13 -4.16 1.78 2.86
CA VAL A 13 -4.71 1.13 1.67
C VAL A 13 -5.28 -0.22 2.08
N SER A 14 -6.57 -0.42 1.80
CA SER A 14 -7.22 -1.70 2.05
C SER A 14 -7.08 -2.58 0.82
N VAL A 15 -6.48 -3.75 0.97
CA VAL A 15 -6.23 -4.68 -0.12
C VAL A 15 -6.92 -6.01 0.19
N ASN A 16 -7.65 -6.53 -0.79
CA ASN A 16 -8.29 -7.83 -0.65
C ASN A 16 -7.30 -8.93 -1.05
N PRO A 17 -6.87 -9.77 -0.07
CA PRO A 17 -5.87 -10.81 -0.35
C PRO A 17 -6.40 -11.93 -1.25
N LYS A 18 -7.70 -11.97 -1.52
CA LYS A 18 -8.27 -12.91 -2.49
C LYS A 18 -8.07 -12.43 -3.92
N ILE A 19 -7.91 -11.12 -4.11
CA ILE A 19 -7.65 -10.52 -5.42
C ILE A 19 -6.16 -10.40 -5.65
N TYR A 20 -5.43 -9.92 -4.64
CA TYR A 20 -3.98 -9.77 -4.69
C TYR A 20 -3.35 -10.68 -3.64
N PRO A 21 -2.67 -11.76 -4.02
CA PRO A 21 -2.02 -12.65 -3.06
C PRO A 21 -1.01 -11.92 -2.18
N LEU A 22 -0.72 -12.46 -1.01
CA LEU A 22 0.17 -11.82 -0.04
C LEU A 22 1.55 -11.49 -0.60
N ASP A 23 2.12 -12.39 -1.41
CA ASP A 23 3.42 -12.14 -2.02
C ASP A 23 3.41 -10.92 -2.95
N VAL A 24 2.30 -10.70 -3.65
CA VAL A 24 2.11 -9.51 -4.49
C VAL A 24 2.02 -8.26 -3.63
N ILE A 25 1.26 -8.32 -2.54
CA ILE A 25 1.10 -7.19 -1.63
C ILE A 25 2.45 -6.82 -1.01
N PHE A 26 3.22 -7.80 -0.56
CA PHE A 26 4.54 -7.58 0.02
C PHE A 26 5.52 -7.01 -0.99
N SER A 27 5.50 -7.53 -2.23
CA SER A 27 6.39 -7.04 -3.29
C SER A 27 6.07 -5.59 -3.63
N ALA A 28 4.80 -5.26 -3.77
CA ALA A 28 4.37 -3.89 -4.05
C ALA A 28 4.78 -2.95 -2.92
N ALA A 29 4.56 -3.36 -1.67
CA ALA A 29 4.91 -2.54 -0.50
C ALA A 29 6.41 -2.30 -0.42
N TYR A 30 7.20 -3.31 -0.73
CA TYR A 30 8.66 -3.23 -0.64
C TYR A 30 9.23 -2.12 -1.51
N VAL A 31 8.63 -1.85 -2.66
CA VAL A 31 9.08 -0.79 -3.57
C VAL A 31 9.14 0.57 -2.86
N PHE A 32 8.27 0.78 -1.88
CA PHE A 32 8.13 2.08 -1.21
C PHE A 32 8.94 2.21 0.07
N THR A 33 9.65 1.17 0.49
CA THR A 33 10.38 1.19 1.78
C THR A 33 11.57 2.14 1.80
N ASP A 34 12.04 2.55 0.63
CA ASP A 34 13.18 3.46 0.53
C ASP A 34 12.86 4.84 1.11
N LYS A 35 11.70 5.38 0.76
CA LYS A 35 11.27 6.72 1.15
C LYS A 35 10.13 6.75 2.15
N ASN A 36 9.62 5.59 2.53
CA ASN A 36 8.45 5.50 3.39
C ASN A 36 8.61 4.41 4.43
N TYR A 37 7.93 4.61 5.56
CA TYR A 37 7.73 3.54 6.53
C TYR A 37 6.50 2.77 6.09
N ILE A 38 6.59 1.45 6.08
CA ILE A 38 5.49 0.57 5.67
C ILE A 38 5.09 -0.30 6.84
N VAL A 39 3.80 -0.33 7.15
CA VAL A 39 3.24 -1.23 8.16
C VAL A 39 2.12 -2.02 7.52
N LEU A 40 2.18 -3.34 7.70
CA LEU A 40 1.15 -4.24 7.20
C LEU A 40 0.37 -4.78 8.38
N ASP A 41 -0.95 -4.73 8.29
CA ASP A 41 -1.84 -5.18 9.35
C ASP A 41 -3.06 -5.85 8.74
N GLY A 42 -3.92 -6.41 9.57
CA GLY A 42 -5.16 -7.01 9.13
C GLY A 42 -5.13 -8.53 9.16
N ASN A 43 -6.12 -9.12 8.52
CA ASN A 43 -6.29 -10.57 8.49
C ASN A 43 -6.00 -11.08 7.08
N PRO A 44 -4.99 -11.97 6.92
CA PRO A 44 -4.62 -12.49 5.58
C PRO A 44 -5.76 -13.19 4.85
N GLU A 45 -6.82 -13.58 5.54
CA GLU A 45 -7.96 -14.24 4.92
C GLU A 45 -9.08 -13.28 4.53
N GLU A 46 -9.03 -12.05 5.02
CA GLU A 46 -10.12 -11.08 4.81
C GLU A 46 -9.65 -9.78 4.18
N GLU A 47 -8.74 -9.09 4.84
CA GLU A 47 -8.33 -7.76 4.42
C GLU A 47 -6.95 -7.44 4.97
N ILE A 48 -6.08 -6.95 4.10
CA ILE A 48 -4.77 -6.45 4.50
C ILE A 48 -4.81 -4.93 4.43
N ILE A 49 -4.38 -4.29 5.51
CA ILE A 49 -4.26 -2.84 5.56
C ILE A 49 -2.78 -2.50 5.43
N VAL A 50 -2.45 -1.75 4.39
CA VAL A 50 -1.08 -1.28 4.17
C VAL A 50 -1.02 0.18 4.58
N GLU A 51 -0.24 0.48 5.60
CA GLU A 51 -0.01 1.86 6.01
C GLU A 51 1.31 2.33 5.40
N ILE A 52 1.26 3.45 4.69
CA ILE A 52 2.43 4.08 4.08
C ILE A 52 2.59 5.46 4.71
N LYS A 53 3.70 5.67 5.41
CA LYS A 53 4.01 6.95 6.02
C LYS A 53 5.30 7.48 5.44
N GLN A 54 5.26 8.68 4.86
CA GLN A 54 6.45 9.28 4.28
C GLN A 54 7.50 9.60 5.35
N LYS A 55 8.76 9.31 5.04
CA LYS A 55 9.88 9.70 5.91
C LYS A 55 10.08 11.21 5.86
N GLU A 56 9.82 11.81 4.69
CA GLU A 56 9.86 13.25 4.48
C GLU A 56 8.61 13.64 3.71
N ASN A 57 8.00 14.78 4.05
CA ASN A 57 6.76 15.23 3.41
C ASN A 57 7.05 15.90 2.06
N THR A 58 7.55 15.13 1.11
CA THR A 58 7.95 15.65 -0.20
C THR A 58 7.02 15.24 -1.33
N ASP A 59 6.24 14.19 -1.14
CA ASP A 59 5.38 13.65 -2.20
C ASP A 59 3.90 13.93 -1.93
N ASP A 60 3.14 14.00 -3.02
CA ASP A 60 1.69 14.08 -2.97
C ASP A 60 1.15 12.71 -2.49
N MET A 61 0.39 12.73 -1.41
CA MET A 61 -0.14 11.51 -0.79
C MET A 61 -1.08 10.75 -1.72
N GLU A 62 -1.93 11.47 -2.47
CA GLU A 62 -2.83 10.81 -3.41
C GLU A 62 -2.08 10.15 -4.54
N LYS A 63 -1.04 10.81 -5.04
CA LYS A 63 -0.19 10.25 -6.08
C LYS A 63 0.50 8.99 -5.57
N LEU A 64 0.96 9.02 -4.33
CA LEU A 64 1.62 7.88 -3.71
C LEU A 64 0.67 6.69 -3.59
N ALA A 65 -0.60 6.95 -3.23
CA ALA A 65 -1.61 5.89 -3.17
C ALA A 65 -1.85 5.28 -4.54
N MET A 66 -1.90 6.10 -5.58
CA MET A 66 -2.09 5.62 -6.94
C MET A 66 -0.88 4.82 -7.43
N GLU A 67 0.32 5.25 -7.07
CA GLU A 67 1.55 4.53 -7.40
C GLU A 67 1.58 3.16 -6.73
N PHE A 68 1.13 3.08 -5.48
CA PHE A 68 1.04 1.80 -4.79
C PHE A 68 0.07 0.86 -5.51
N ASN A 69 -1.09 1.38 -5.90
CA ASN A 69 -2.06 0.58 -6.64
C ASN A 69 -1.47 0.07 -7.97
N ASN A 70 -0.69 0.90 -8.65
CA ASN A 70 -0.01 0.49 -9.89
C ASN A 70 0.97 -0.65 -9.63
N GLU A 71 1.68 -0.62 -8.50
CA GLU A 71 2.62 -1.71 -8.18
C GLU A 71 1.87 -3.01 -7.87
N LEU A 72 0.71 -2.93 -7.23
CA LEU A 72 -0.12 -4.13 -7.05
C LEU A 72 -0.48 -4.75 -8.39
N VAL A 73 -0.88 -3.94 -9.34
CA VAL A 73 -1.24 -4.41 -10.68
C VAL A 73 -0.02 -4.99 -11.38
N ASN A 74 1.13 -4.31 -11.29
CA ASN A 74 2.37 -4.77 -11.90
C ASN A 74 2.76 -6.16 -11.41
N TYR A 75 2.77 -6.37 -10.10
CA TYR A 75 3.22 -7.63 -9.52
C TYR A 75 2.18 -8.74 -9.64
N SER A 76 0.93 -8.39 -9.94
CA SER A 76 -0.14 -9.39 -10.12
C SER A 76 -0.20 -9.95 -11.54
N SER A 77 0.48 -9.34 -12.49
CA SER A 77 0.44 -9.80 -13.90
C SER A 77 1.47 -10.84 -14.25
#